data_5868d567d8d27bf35a00e14f25911d9b
#
_entry.id   5868d567d8d27bf35a00e14f25911d9b
#
_cell.length_a   1.000
_cell.length_b   1.000
_cell.length_c   1.000
_cell.angle_alpha   90.00
_cell.angle_beta   90.00
_cell.angle_gamma   90.00
#
_symmetry.space_group_name_H-M   'P 1'
#
loop_
_entity.id
_entity.type
_entity.pdbx_description
1 polymer ?
#
loop_
_entity_poly.entity_id
_entity_poly.type
_entity_poly.pdbx_seq_one_letter_code
_entity_poly.pdbx_strand_id
1 'polypeptide(L)'
;GLIYEHDLFIDSKFYLPVNEEYVSTGEILKTKNTPFDFNKTKKIGADIEKVGGYDNCFIFDSEDINKLRAKAFSEKTGISLELYTTKPAMHFYSGNMLNGIKTRGAILNKHNAFCFETEFLPAALNFIHFPNIILKANEEYNQKTIYKLCLESWKMKNKKSAIIEHYIN
;
A
#
# COMPACT_ATOMS: atom_id res chain seq x y z
N GLY A 1 4.36 -12.15 14.21
CA GLY A 1 4.31 -13.14 13.10
C GLY A 1 4.70 -12.52 11.77
N LEU A 2 4.82 -13.36 10.72
CA LEU A 2 5.08 -12.88 9.36
C LEU A 2 3.79 -12.40 8.69
N ILE A 3 3.93 -11.47 7.74
CA ILE A 3 2.80 -10.93 6.98
C ILE A 3 2.33 -11.85 5.83
N TYR A 4 3.00 -12.96 5.60
CA TYR A 4 2.82 -13.83 4.42
C TYR A 4 1.38 -14.33 4.23
N GLU A 5 0.68 -14.61 5.32
CA GLU A 5 -0.70 -15.11 5.30
C GLU A 5 -1.77 -14.02 5.22
N HIS A 6 -1.38 -12.75 5.15
CA HIS A 6 -2.34 -11.67 4.93
C HIS A 6 -2.81 -11.69 3.48
N ASP A 7 -4.10 -11.62 3.28
CA ASP A 7 -4.69 -11.34 1.97
C ASP A 7 -4.48 -9.89 1.62
N LEU A 8 -4.04 -9.61 0.41
CA LEU A 8 -3.79 -8.27 -0.09
C LEU A 8 -4.51 -8.05 -1.42
N PHE A 9 -5.20 -6.92 -1.52
CA PHE A 9 -5.75 -6.33 -2.73
C PHE A 9 -5.18 -4.93 -2.91
N ILE A 10 -4.79 -4.58 -4.14
CA ILE A 10 -4.39 -3.22 -4.53
C ILE A 10 -5.04 -2.94 -5.89
N ASP A 11 -5.89 -1.88 -5.95
CA ASP A 11 -6.54 -1.42 -7.18
C ASP A 11 -5.56 -0.63 -8.05
N SER A 12 -4.61 -1.32 -8.65
CA SER A 12 -3.62 -0.69 -9.53
C SER A 12 -3.25 -1.58 -10.71
N LYS A 13 -3.26 -0.99 -11.89
CA LYS A 13 -2.84 -1.64 -13.14
C LYS A 13 -1.36 -1.42 -13.45
N PHE A 14 -0.71 -0.51 -12.73
CA PHE A 14 0.66 -0.09 -12.99
C PHE A 14 1.44 0.08 -11.69
N TYR A 15 2.74 -0.16 -11.77
CA TYR A 15 3.68 0.11 -10.68
C TYR A 15 4.95 0.74 -11.22
N LEU A 16 5.71 1.38 -10.35
CA LEU A 16 7.03 1.92 -10.66
C LEU A 16 8.10 0.93 -10.21
N PRO A 17 8.95 0.44 -11.14
CA PRO A 17 10.12 -0.34 -10.77
C PRO A 17 11.15 0.56 -10.08
N VAL A 18 11.97 -0.06 -9.25
CA VAL A 18 13.11 0.57 -8.59
C VAL A 18 14.41 -0.08 -9.05
N ASN A 19 15.51 0.68 -9.00
CA ASN A 19 16.85 0.17 -9.23
C ASN A 19 17.43 -0.51 -7.98
N GLU A 20 18.70 -0.91 -8.01
CA GLU A 20 19.39 -1.56 -6.90
C GLU A 20 19.50 -0.68 -5.64
N GLU A 21 19.40 0.64 -5.79
CA GLU A 21 19.38 1.63 -4.70
C GLU A 21 17.97 1.96 -4.19
N TYR A 22 16.94 1.22 -4.63
CA TYR A 22 15.52 1.45 -4.32
C TYR A 22 14.99 2.81 -4.81
N VAL A 23 15.61 3.39 -5.84
CA VAL A 23 15.16 4.63 -6.48
C VAL A 23 14.32 4.29 -7.72
N SER A 24 13.21 5.01 -7.91
CA SER A 24 12.35 4.86 -9.10
C SER A 24 13.16 5.06 -10.39
N THR A 25 13.01 4.14 -11.34
CA THR A 25 13.67 4.23 -12.66
C THR A 25 12.96 5.19 -13.61
N GLY A 26 11.75 5.65 -13.26
CA GLY A 26 10.89 6.45 -14.13
C GLY A 26 10.05 5.63 -15.11
N GLU A 27 10.25 4.33 -15.21
CA GLU A 27 9.40 3.45 -16.00
C GLU A 27 8.05 3.23 -15.32
N ILE A 28 7.00 3.00 -16.13
CA ILE A 28 5.66 2.62 -15.66
C ILE A 28 5.36 1.24 -16.23
N LEU A 29 5.36 0.23 -15.38
CA LEU A 29 5.15 -1.15 -15.78
C LEU A 29 3.75 -1.66 -15.39
N LYS A 30 3.21 -2.58 -16.20
CA LYS A 30 1.91 -3.22 -15.91
C LYS A 30 2.06 -4.25 -14.79
N THR A 31 1.11 -4.25 -13.86
CA THR A 31 1.04 -5.27 -12.78
C THR A 31 0.60 -6.63 -13.29
N LYS A 32 -0.28 -6.66 -14.31
CA LYS A 32 -0.94 -7.86 -14.82
C LYS A 32 0.03 -8.98 -15.18
N ASN A 33 -0.23 -10.16 -14.63
CA ASN A 33 0.58 -11.39 -14.83
C ASN A 33 2.01 -11.29 -14.26
N THR A 34 2.24 -10.42 -13.29
CA THR A 34 3.51 -10.28 -12.57
C THR A 34 3.32 -10.57 -11.08
N PRO A 35 4.38 -10.73 -10.28
CA PRO A 35 4.29 -10.80 -8.83
C PRO A 35 3.58 -9.58 -8.18
N PHE A 36 3.54 -8.43 -8.87
CA PHE A 36 2.90 -7.19 -8.42
C PHE A 36 1.40 -7.12 -8.74
N ASP A 37 0.78 -8.15 -9.33
CA ASP A 37 -0.65 -8.17 -9.63
C ASP A 37 -1.47 -8.51 -8.39
N PHE A 38 -1.92 -7.47 -7.68
CA PHE A 38 -2.83 -7.53 -6.55
C PHE A 38 -4.25 -7.07 -6.91
N ASN A 39 -4.58 -6.90 -8.21
CA ASN A 39 -5.96 -6.57 -8.63
C ASN A 39 -6.95 -7.70 -8.30
N LYS A 40 -6.45 -8.91 -8.14
CA LYS A 40 -7.17 -10.01 -7.49
C LYS A 40 -6.50 -10.28 -6.16
N THR A 41 -7.30 -10.34 -5.11
CA THR A 41 -6.80 -10.65 -3.77
C THR A 41 -5.95 -11.91 -3.79
N LYS A 42 -4.74 -11.82 -3.24
CA LYS A 42 -3.83 -12.95 -3.02
C LYS A 42 -3.04 -12.77 -1.73
N LYS A 43 -2.45 -13.85 -1.23
CA LYS A 43 -1.56 -13.78 -0.06
C LYS A 43 -0.31 -12.95 -0.39
N ILE A 44 0.13 -12.09 0.56
CA ILE A 44 1.37 -11.32 0.41
C ILE A 44 2.54 -12.27 0.15
N GLY A 45 2.58 -13.41 0.85
CA GLY A 45 3.64 -14.40 0.72
C GLY A 45 3.68 -15.16 -0.60
N ALA A 46 2.62 -15.10 -1.44
CA ALA A 46 2.52 -15.94 -2.63
C ALA A 46 3.67 -15.78 -3.63
N ASP A 47 4.15 -14.54 -3.80
CA ASP A 47 5.21 -14.22 -4.75
C ASP A 47 6.35 -13.40 -4.12
N ILE A 48 6.34 -13.16 -2.81
CA ILE A 48 7.26 -12.25 -2.12
C ILE A 48 8.73 -12.61 -2.32
N GLU A 49 9.05 -13.90 -2.32
CA GLU A 49 10.41 -14.39 -2.51
C GLU A 49 10.90 -14.20 -3.95
N LYS A 50 9.99 -14.20 -4.94
CA LYS A 50 10.33 -13.99 -6.36
C LYS A 50 10.87 -12.58 -6.63
N VAL A 51 10.51 -11.62 -5.78
CA VAL A 51 10.88 -10.21 -5.93
C VAL A 51 11.76 -9.69 -4.78
N GLY A 52 12.16 -10.58 -3.86
CA GLY A 52 12.98 -10.19 -2.70
C GLY A 52 12.25 -9.38 -1.64
N GLY A 53 10.93 -9.28 -1.76
CA GLY A 53 10.04 -8.41 -0.98
C GLY A 53 9.51 -7.26 -1.82
N TYR A 54 8.37 -6.69 -1.40
CA TYR A 54 7.77 -5.54 -2.07
C TYR A 54 8.29 -4.23 -1.47
N ASP A 55 8.64 -3.29 -2.34
CA ASP A 55 9.10 -1.94 -2.02
C ASP A 55 8.84 -1.04 -3.24
N ASN A 56 7.58 -0.91 -3.61
CA ASN A 56 7.20 -0.33 -4.88
C ASN A 56 5.99 0.59 -4.77
N CYS A 57 5.99 1.63 -5.60
CA CYS A 57 4.87 2.55 -5.79
C CYS A 57 3.85 1.97 -6.78
N PHE A 58 2.58 1.90 -6.38
CA PHE A 58 1.44 1.47 -7.19
C PHE A 58 0.61 2.69 -7.59
N ILE A 59 0.32 2.83 -8.90
CA ILE A 59 -0.35 4.00 -9.46
C ILE A 59 -1.86 3.75 -9.53
N PHE A 60 -2.67 4.68 -9.03
CA PHE A 60 -4.12 4.64 -9.08
C PHE A 60 -4.66 5.32 -10.33
N ASP A 61 -5.85 4.91 -10.77
CA ASP A 61 -6.50 5.42 -11.97
C ASP A 61 -7.34 6.68 -11.77
N SER A 62 -7.58 7.09 -10.52
CA SER A 62 -8.35 8.29 -10.17
C SER A 62 -8.02 8.75 -8.75
N GLU A 63 -8.46 9.95 -8.38
CA GLU A 63 -8.32 10.55 -7.05
C GLU A 63 -9.64 10.47 -6.24
N ASP A 64 -10.54 9.55 -6.61
CA ASP A 64 -11.83 9.38 -5.92
C ASP A 64 -11.62 8.79 -4.52
N ILE A 65 -11.90 9.61 -3.50
CA ILE A 65 -11.78 9.23 -2.08
C ILE A 65 -12.76 8.12 -1.67
N ASN A 66 -13.81 7.87 -2.42
CA ASN A 66 -14.79 6.82 -2.12
C ASN A 66 -14.37 5.46 -2.71
N LYS A 67 -13.33 5.43 -3.53
CA LYS A 67 -12.84 4.21 -4.15
C LYS A 67 -11.84 3.50 -3.23
N LEU A 68 -12.11 2.22 -2.94
CA LEU A 68 -11.15 1.37 -2.22
C LEU A 68 -9.87 1.20 -3.04
N ARG A 69 -8.74 1.61 -2.49
CA ARG A 69 -7.43 1.56 -3.16
C ARG A 69 -6.61 0.35 -2.78
N ALA A 70 -6.62 0.00 -1.51
CA ALA A 70 -5.98 -1.21 -1.03
C ALA A 70 -6.74 -1.80 0.15
N LYS A 71 -6.63 -3.11 0.30
CA LYS A 71 -7.15 -3.83 1.47
C LYS A 71 -6.19 -4.94 1.85
N ALA A 72 -5.81 -4.96 3.12
CA ALA A 72 -5.13 -6.10 3.73
C ALA A 72 -6.05 -6.77 4.76
N PHE A 73 -6.06 -8.10 4.81
CA PHE A 73 -6.87 -8.85 5.76
C PHE A 73 -6.04 -9.97 6.39
N SER A 74 -6.14 -10.07 7.72
CA SER A 74 -5.54 -11.16 8.49
C SER A 74 -6.62 -12.14 8.93
N GLU A 75 -6.64 -13.31 8.33
CA GLU A 75 -7.58 -14.38 8.73
C GLU A 75 -7.37 -14.80 10.19
N LYS A 76 -6.11 -14.77 10.66
CA LYS A 76 -5.75 -15.15 12.04
C LYS A 76 -6.38 -14.24 13.09
N THR A 77 -6.50 -12.94 12.81
CA THR A 77 -7.02 -11.94 13.76
C THR A 77 -8.43 -11.46 13.43
N GLY A 78 -8.89 -11.67 12.21
CA GLY A 78 -10.14 -11.10 11.67
C GLY A 78 -10.03 -9.61 11.39
N ILE A 79 -8.84 -9.01 11.48
CA ILE A 79 -8.65 -7.57 11.26
C ILE A 79 -8.40 -7.32 9.77
N SER A 80 -9.12 -6.36 9.20
CA SER A 80 -8.81 -5.79 7.90
C SER A 80 -8.43 -4.31 8.01
N LEU A 81 -7.51 -3.90 7.12
CA LEU A 81 -7.12 -2.52 6.89
C LEU A 81 -7.53 -2.15 5.47
N GLU A 82 -8.39 -1.15 5.34
CA GLU A 82 -8.80 -0.59 4.05
C GLU A 82 -8.21 0.81 3.88
N LEU A 83 -7.75 1.10 2.66
CA LEU A 83 -7.17 2.38 2.28
C LEU A 83 -8.01 3.08 1.22
N TYR A 84 -8.30 4.34 1.46
CA TYR A 84 -8.92 5.28 0.52
C TYR A 84 -8.06 6.54 0.48
N THR A 85 -7.84 7.13 -0.69
CA THR A 85 -7.01 8.32 -0.80
C THR A 85 -7.31 9.11 -2.07
N THR A 86 -7.11 10.43 -1.99
CA THR A 86 -7.03 11.34 -3.13
C THR A 86 -5.61 11.42 -3.72
N LYS A 87 -4.63 10.75 -3.14
CA LYS A 87 -3.29 10.65 -3.73
C LYS A 87 -3.30 9.76 -4.97
N PRO A 88 -2.48 10.07 -5.99
CA PRO A 88 -2.42 9.31 -7.24
C PRO A 88 -1.76 7.95 -7.10
N ALA A 89 -1.08 7.69 -5.98
CA ALA A 89 -0.30 6.47 -5.79
C ALA A 89 -0.19 6.06 -4.32
N MET A 90 0.30 4.84 -4.11
CA MET A 90 0.62 4.30 -2.80
C MET A 90 1.88 3.45 -2.90
N HIS A 91 2.83 3.68 -2.02
CA HIS A 91 3.95 2.77 -1.80
C HIS A 91 3.50 1.60 -0.93
N PHE A 92 3.78 0.39 -1.39
CA PHE A 92 3.61 -0.83 -0.60
C PHE A 92 4.98 -1.38 -0.22
N TYR A 93 5.30 -1.33 1.08
CA TYR A 93 6.53 -1.84 1.65
C TYR A 93 6.24 -3.06 2.52
N SER A 94 6.91 -4.16 2.28
CA SER A 94 6.69 -5.44 2.98
C SER A 94 7.69 -5.73 4.11
N GLY A 95 8.34 -4.70 4.64
CA GLY A 95 9.24 -4.84 5.78
C GLY A 95 10.57 -5.55 5.45
N ASN A 96 11.09 -5.36 4.23
CA ASN A 96 12.26 -6.08 3.70
C ASN A 96 13.54 -5.83 4.51
N MET A 97 13.70 -4.60 5.03
CA MET A 97 14.91 -4.14 5.74
C MET A 97 14.77 -4.19 7.26
N LEU A 98 13.64 -4.68 7.78
CA LEU A 98 13.49 -4.84 9.22
C LEU A 98 14.46 -5.91 9.74
N ASN A 99 15.30 -5.53 10.69
CA ASN A 99 16.31 -6.43 11.28
C ASN A 99 16.55 -6.07 12.74
N GLY A 100 15.93 -6.80 13.65
CA GLY A 100 16.10 -6.59 15.08
C GLY A 100 15.60 -5.25 15.63
N ILE A 101 14.67 -4.58 14.92
CA ILE A 101 14.14 -3.28 15.33
C ILE A 101 13.29 -3.44 16.59
N LYS A 102 13.75 -2.85 17.68
CA LYS A 102 13.03 -2.86 18.96
C LYS A 102 11.89 -1.87 18.95
N THR A 103 10.70 -2.35 19.26
CA THR A 103 9.50 -1.53 19.44
C THR A 103 8.93 -1.71 20.85
N ARG A 104 7.87 -0.98 21.19
CA ARG A 104 7.17 -1.13 22.47
C ARG A 104 6.43 -2.47 22.56
N GLY A 105 7.15 -3.55 22.86
CA GLY A 105 6.58 -4.87 23.09
C GLY A 105 6.90 -5.91 22.01
N ALA A 106 7.72 -5.58 21.01
CA ALA A 106 8.15 -6.53 19.99
C ALA A 106 9.54 -6.20 19.44
N ILE A 107 10.18 -7.21 18.89
CA ILE A 107 11.35 -7.07 18.01
C ILE A 107 10.86 -7.39 16.59
N LEU A 108 11.02 -6.45 15.67
CA LEU A 108 10.64 -6.63 14.29
C LEU A 108 11.82 -7.10 13.44
N ASN A 109 11.59 -8.15 12.69
CA ASN A 109 12.49 -8.70 11.70
C ASN A 109 11.85 -8.65 10.32
N LYS A 110 12.60 -9.02 9.29
CA LYS A 110 12.15 -9.05 7.89
C LYS A 110 10.74 -9.63 7.78
N HIS A 111 9.86 -8.91 7.11
CA HIS A 111 8.46 -9.29 6.86
C HIS A 111 7.58 -9.48 8.11
N ASN A 112 7.92 -8.82 9.22
CA ASN A 112 7.03 -8.79 10.40
C ASN A 112 5.96 -7.69 10.35
N ALA A 113 6.10 -6.75 9.44
CA ALA A 113 5.15 -5.64 9.22
C ALA A 113 5.11 -5.24 7.75
N PHE A 114 4.10 -4.47 7.38
CA PHE A 114 4.00 -3.81 6.07
C PHE A 114 3.49 -2.38 6.25
N CYS A 115 3.70 -1.54 5.22
CA CYS A 115 3.19 -0.18 5.17
C CYS A 115 2.35 0.04 3.90
N PHE A 116 1.30 0.87 4.04
CA PHE A 116 0.60 1.55 2.95
C PHE A 116 0.89 3.05 3.07
N GLU A 117 1.65 3.62 2.15
CA GLU A 117 2.11 5.00 2.21
C GLU A 117 1.59 5.75 1.00
N THR A 118 0.56 6.58 1.20
CA THR A 118 -0.05 7.33 0.09
C THR A 118 0.82 8.50 -0.31
N GLU A 119 1.11 8.62 -1.61
CA GLU A 119 2.12 9.55 -2.10
C GLU A 119 1.81 10.08 -3.50
N PHE A 120 2.54 11.09 -3.94
CA PHE A 120 2.76 11.37 -5.35
C PHE A 120 3.80 10.40 -5.92
N LEU A 121 3.92 10.33 -7.25
CA LEU A 121 4.90 9.44 -7.86
C LEU A 121 6.32 9.82 -7.40
N PRO A 122 7.09 8.86 -6.84
CA PRO A 122 8.47 9.10 -6.43
C PRO A 122 9.32 9.65 -7.58
N ALA A 123 10.20 10.60 -7.25
CA ALA A 123 11.11 11.25 -8.21
C ALA A 123 10.39 12.01 -9.36
N ALA A 124 9.12 12.41 -9.17
CA ALA A 124 8.32 13.06 -10.22
C ALA A 124 8.97 14.30 -10.84
N LEU A 125 9.80 15.04 -10.09
CA LEU A 125 10.52 16.20 -10.62
C LEU A 125 11.63 15.84 -11.62
N ASN A 126 12.07 14.58 -11.64
CA ASN A 126 13.13 14.11 -12.53
C ASN A 126 12.59 13.57 -13.86
N PHE A 127 11.27 13.29 -13.94
CA PHE A 127 10.67 12.65 -15.10
C PHE A 127 9.54 13.48 -15.68
N ILE A 128 9.78 14.07 -16.86
CA ILE A 128 8.83 14.99 -17.53
C ILE A 128 7.46 14.38 -17.83
N HIS A 129 7.37 13.04 -17.92
CA HIS A 129 6.13 12.31 -18.18
C HIS A 129 5.34 11.99 -16.90
N PHE A 130 5.89 12.29 -15.70
CA PHE A 130 5.15 12.20 -14.46
C PHE A 130 4.34 13.48 -14.20
N PRO A 131 3.23 13.41 -13.46
CA PRO A 131 2.48 14.58 -13.06
C PRO A 131 3.36 15.56 -12.30
N ASN A 132 3.16 16.87 -12.56
CA ASN A 132 3.84 17.91 -11.81
C ASN A 132 3.35 17.95 -10.36
N ILE A 133 4.27 17.96 -9.40
CA ILE A 133 3.99 17.95 -7.96
C ILE A 133 4.38 19.27 -7.27
N ILE A 134 4.75 20.30 -8.05
CA ILE A 134 5.15 21.59 -7.50
C ILE A 134 3.90 22.38 -7.11
N LEU A 135 3.82 22.72 -5.83
CA LEU A 135 2.85 23.68 -5.31
C LEU A 135 3.39 25.09 -5.47
N LYS A 136 2.69 25.95 -6.20
CA LYS A 136 3.08 27.34 -6.39
C LYS A 136 2.58 28.20 -5.24
N ALA A 137 3.17 29.42 -5.11
CA ALA A 137 2.69 30.40 -4.15
C ALA A 137 1.21 30.72 -4.41
N ASN A 138 0.41 30.76 -3.34
CA ASN A 138 -1.04 30.98 -3.33
C ASN A 138 -1.88 29.82 -3.91
N GLU A 139 -1.30 28.67 -4.21
CA GLU A 139 -2.07 27.44 -4.47
C GLU A 139 -2.39 26.71 -3.16
N GLU A 140 -3.56 26.11 -3.08
CA GLU A 140 -3.97 25.31 -1.92
C GLU A 140 -3.52 23.87 -2.09
N TYR A 141 -2.93 23.31 -1.03
CA TYR A 141 -2.66 21.87 -0.92
C TYR A 141 -3.79 21.19 -0.15
N ASN A 142 -4.55 20.32 -0.81
CA ASN A 142 -5.65 19.60 -0.21
C ASN A 142 -5.57 18.13 -0.59
N GLN A 143 -5.22 17.26 0.36
CA GLN A 143 -5.13 15.81 0.16
C GLN A 143 -5.80 15.09 1.33
N LYS A 144 -6.44 13.97 1.04
CA LYS A 144 -7.14 13.16 2.04
C LYS A 144 -6.75 11.70 1.93
N THR A 145 -6.43 11.09 3.07
CA THR A 145 -6.21 9.65 3.18
C THR A 145 -7.03 9.10 4.34
N ILE A 146 -7.72 7.99 4.13
CA ILE A 146 -8.52 7.31 5.15
C ILE A 146 -7.99 5.89 5.30
N TYR A 147 -7.53 5.56 6.51
CA TYR A 147 -7.24 4.20 6.94
C TYR A 147 -8.42 3.71 7.77
N LYS A 148 -9.10 2.66 7.29
CA LYS A 148 -10.25 2.09 7.96
C LYS A 148 -9.91 0.71 8.49
N LEU A 149 -9.92 0.56 9.81
CA LEU A 149 -9.73 -0.72 10.48
C LEU A 149 -11.08 -1.35 10.79
N CYS A 150 -11.27 -2.59 10.35
CA CYS A 150 -12.50 -3.33 10.58
C CYS A 150 -12.20 -4.69 11.20
N LEU A 151 -13.13 -5.17 12.03
CA LEU A 151 -13.15 -6.56 12.48
C LEU A 151 -14.11 -7.34 11.59
N GLU A 152 -13.56 -8.26 10.78
CA GLU A 152 -14.35 -9.14 9.93
C GLU A 152 -14.53 -10.48 10.63
N SER A 153 -15.74 -10.77 11.12
CA SER A 153 -16.01 -12.08 11.71
C SER A 153 -16.35 -13.08 10.63
N TRP A 154 -15.56 -14.14 10.50
CA TRP A 154 -15.83 -15.29 9.62
C TRP A 154 -17.18 -16.00 9.93
N LYS A 155 -17.76 -15.79 11.10
CA LYS A 155 -18.94 -16.55 11.61
C LYS A 155 -20.22 -15.76 11.83
N MET A 156 -20.30 -14.45 11.55
CA MET A 156 -21.54 -13.73 11.77
C MET A 156 -22.08 -13.09 10.49
N LYS A 157 -23.12 -13.69 9.93
CA LYS A 157 -24.05 -13.10 8.94
C LYS A 157 -24.80 -11.87 9.47
N ASN A 158 -24.53 -11.39 10.67
CA ASN A 158 -25.12 -10.20 11.27
C ASN A 158 -24.01 -9.20 11.66
N LYS A 159 -23.93 -8.14 10.88
CA LYS A 159 -22.98 -7.04 10.96
C LYS A 159 -23.05 -6.28 12.29
N LYS A 160 -21.94 -6.24 13.04
CA LYS A 160 -21.52 -5.04 13.78
C LYS A 160 -20.03 -4.88 13.57
N SER A 161 -19.65 -4.09 12.57
CA SER A 161 -18.26 -3.65 12.37
C SER A 161 -17.98 -2.52 13.36
N ALA A 162 -16.99 -2.67 14.23
CA ALA A 162 -16.40 -1.53 14.89
C ALA A 162 -15.51 -0.82 13.86
N ILE A 163 -15.89 0.40 13.49
CA ILE A 163 -15.13 1.21 12.52
C ILE A 163 -14.30 2.19 13.32
N ILE A 164 -12.97 2.13 13.18
CA ILE A 164 -12.06 3.18 13.63
C ILE A 164 -11.56 3.88 12.37
N GLU A 165 -12.05 5.09 12.12
CA GLU A 165 -11.59 5.91 11.02
C GLU A 165 -10.51 6.87 11.52
N HIS A 166 -9.36 6.89 10.89
CA HIS A 166 -8.29 7.85 11.14
C HIS A 166 -8.10 8.72 9.90
N TYR A 167 -8.31 10.02 10.06
CA TYR A 167 -8.13 11.01 8.99
C TYR A 167 -6.76 11.65 9.16
N ILE A 168 -5.96 11.65 8.09
CA ILE A 168 -4.71 12.41 7.99
C ILE A 168 -4.96 13.52 6.96
N ASN A 169 -5.02 14.75 7.45
CA ASN A 169 -5.16 15.97 6.64
C ASN A 169 -3.78 16.52 6.26
#